data_c05f21361c995ac8241258e1b1063558
#
_entry.id   c05f21361c995ac8241258e1b1063558
#
_cell.length_a   1.000
_cell.length_b   1.000
_cell.length_c   1.000
_cell.angle_alpha   90.00
_cell.angle_beta   90.00
_cell.angle_gamma   90.00
#
_symmetry.space_group_name_H-M   'P 1'
#
loop_
_entity.id
_entity.type
_entity.pdbx_description
1 polymer ?
#
loop_
_entity_poly.entity_id
_entity_poly.type
_entity_poly.pdbx_seq_one_letter_code
_entity_poly.pdbx_strand_id
1 'polypeptide(L)'
;MQRSQIYKRLYKDYSKKYLNKILMAAFFSILVAGSTSSIAWLLDPAIKKLFVEKDQSLIFIIPLTIVVAFATKGLSLYFAKATMIGVGEEVKKRLQYDMTKSLIIADTETIDKKHSGNFISNLTYDVTHITNLLSHALLTLFKDSLTLIGLLCVMFIQNWQLALISIVMIPLAGLSAKTLGKRVGKVTTEAQEKSGFLTTYLVELFKNHKLIKIFQKENYENSRANLHLEQLKDKNKKIQVVFVRMSPIMETLTGIMIAFLIFYSGKLMSKNELDINNFFSFLAAMMLAYQPVRSLSTLNMVLNQGISAASRILPIIDNKNKIKDIESADILNITQGTINFKDVNFFYDKEDGKVLDKINLEFSGGKMTSLVGHSGSGKSTILNLIPRFYDVQSGDI
;
A
#
# COMPACT_ATOMS: atom_id res chain seq x y z
N MET A 1 -12.97 2.34 11.74
CA MET A 1 -11.82 2.17 12.66
C MET A 1 -10.96 3.42 12.68
N GLN A 2 -10.49 3.88 13.86
CA GLN A 2 -9.51 4.96 13.94
C GLN A 2 -8.14 4.49 13.42
N ARG A 3 -7.34 5.41 12.83
CA ARG A 3 -6.02 5.08 12.25
C ARG A 3 -5.10 4.33 13.23
N SER A 4 -5.07 4.73 14.50
CA SER A 4 -4.25 4.10 15.54
C SER A 4 -4.64 2.64 15.80
N GLN A 5 -5.93 2.32 15.73
CA GLN A 5 -6.45 0.96 15.89
C GLN A 5 -6.03 0.05 14.73
N ILE A 6 -6.04 0.59 13.50
CA ILE A 6 -5.58 -0.16 12.30
C ILE A 6 -4.10 -0.52 12.44
N TYR A 7 -3.24 0.44 12.81
CA TYR A 7 -1.81 0.17 13.03
C TYR A 7 -1.58 -0.88 14.10
N LYS A 8 -2.22 -0.73 15.27
CA LYS A 8 -2.08 -1.67 16.39
C LYS A 8 -2.48 -3.08 15.99
N ARG A 9 -3.55 -3.20 15.21
CA ARG A 9 -4.04 -4.49 14.72
C ARG A 9 -3.11 -5.11 13.68
N LEU A 10 -2.71 -4.36 12.65
CA LEU A 10 -1.76 -4.84 11.66
C LEU A 10 -0.45 -5.31 12.29
N TYR A 11 0.05 -4.57 13.29
CA TYR A 11 1.22 -5.00 14.04
C TYR A 11 0.97 -6.30 14.81
N LYS A 12 -0.11 -6.37 15.61
CA LYS A 12 -0.40 -7.51 16.47
C LYS A 12 -0.65 -8.80 15.68
N ASP A 13 -1.47 -8.72 14.63
CA ASP A 13 -1.98 -9.91 13.94
C ASP A 13 -1.04 -10.36 12.81
N TYR A 14 -0.32 -9.43 12.16
CA TYR A 14 0.48 -9.72 10.97
C TYR A 14 1.98 -9.50 11.13
N SER A 15 2.43 -8.44 11.84
CA SER A 15 3.87 -8.11 11.91
C SER A 15 4.58 -8.77 13.09
N LYS A 16 3.92 -8.93 14.24
CA LYS A 16 4.54 -9.44 15.49
C LYS A 16 5.20 -10.80 15.32
N LYS A 17 4.62 -11.69 14.51
CA LYS A 17 5.16 -13.02 14.22
C LYS A 17 6.55 -12.97 13.55
N TYR A 18 6.83 -11.91 12.81
CA TYR A 18 8.09 -11.73 12.06
C TYR A 18 9.05 -10.75 12.73
N LEU A 19 8.87 -10.49 14.03
CA LEU A 19 9.66 -9.51 14.77
C LEU A 19 11.17 -9.77 14.66
N ASN A 20 11.61 -11.04 14.73
CA ASN A 20 13.02 -11.41 14.61
C ASN A 20 13.60 -11.01 13.23
N LYS A 21 12.83 -11.20 12.16
CA LYS A 21 13.24 -10.78 10.80
C LYS A 21 13.26 -9.24 10.67
N ILE A 22 12.31 -8.56 11.29
CA ILE A 22 12.25 -7.08 11.33
C ILE A 22 13.44 -6.53 12.12
N LEU A 23 13.79 -7.13 13.27
CA LEU A 23 14.97 -6.75 14.05
C LEU A 23 16.27 -7.00 13.27
N MET A 24 16.37 -8.11 12.54
CA MET A 24 17.51 -8.37 11.65
C MET A 24 17.62 -7.30 10.55
N ALA A 25 16.52 -6.91 9.93
CA ALA A 25 16.50 -5.84 8.95
C ALA A 25 16.86 -4.47 9.56
N ALA A 26 16.44 -4.21 10.82
CA ALA A 26 16.83 -3.02 11.57
C ALA A 26 18.34 -3.01 11.86
N PHE A 27 18.93 -4.15 12.25
CA PHE A 27 20.37 -4.30 12.44
C PHE A 27 21.15 -3.97 11.15
N PHE A 28 20.75 -4.56 10.02
CA PHE A 28 21.37 -4.22 8.74
C PHE A 28 21.15 -2.74 8.35
N SER A 29 20.03 -2.14 8.75
CA SER A 29 19.79 -0.71 8.53
C SER A 29 20.76 0.18 9.32
N ILE A 30 21.14 -0.23 10.53
CA ILE A 30 22.18 0.44 11.33
C ILE A 30 23.52 0.36 10.61
N LEU A 31 23.88 -0.80 10.06
CA LEU A 31 25.12 -0.97 9.28
C LEU A 31 25.12 -0.11 8.01
N VAL A 32 23.97 -0.02 7.30
CA VAL A 32 23.83 0.88 6.15
C VAL A 32 24.03 2.34 6.54
N ALA A 33 23.41 2.77 7.64
CA ALA A 33 23.53 4.14 8.14
C ALA A 33 24.97 4.45 8.56
N GLY A 34 25.59 3.58 9.35
CA GLY A 34 26.98 3.70 9.78
C GLY A 34 27.95 3.75 8.60
N SER A 35 27.85 2.80 7.66
CA SER A 35 28.69 2.77 6.46
C SER A 35 28.50 4.03 5.60
N THR A 36 27.25 4.51 5.45
CA THR A 36 27.00 5.72 4.66
C THR A 36 27.61 6.96 5.31
N SER A 37 27.49 7.10 6.63
CA SER A 37 28.10 8.19 7.39
C SER A 37 29.62 8.11 7.39
N SER A 38 30.17 6.87 7.51
CA SER A 38 31.62 6.65 7.41
C SER A 38 32.18 7.03 6.05
N ILE A 39 31.48 6.74 4.95
CA ILE A 39 31.88 7.15 3.59
C ILE A 39 32.04 8.67 3.50
N ALA A 40 31.06 9.42 4.06
CA ALA A 40 31.14 10.88 4.08
C ALA A 40 32.31 11.38 4.94
N TRP A 41 32.49 10.78 6.12
CA TRP A 41 33.56 11.17 7.05
C TRP A 41 34.96 10.81 6.52
N LEU A 42 35.14 9.68 5.86
CA LEU A 42 36.41 9.23 5.30
C LEU A 42 37.00 10.17 4.23
N LEU A 43 36.18 11.03 3.63
CA LEU A 43 36.65 12.03 2.70
C LEU A 43 37.52 13.11 3.37
N ASP A 44 37.27 13.41 4.64
CA ASP A 44 38.10 14.32 5.41
C ASP A 44 39.54 13.81 5.54
N PRO A 45 39.84 12.64 6.17
CA PRO A 45 41.20 12.13 6.22
C PRO A 45 41.76 11.79 4.84
N ALA A 46 40.92 11.43 3.86
CA ALA A 46 41.41 11.16 2.50
C ALA A 46 42.00 12.42 1.87
N ILE A 47 41.30 13.55 1.93
CA ILE A 47 41.80 14.79 1.35
C ILE A 47 42.97 15.33 2.16
N LYS A 48 42.88 15.36 3.48
CA LYS A 48 43.93 15.89 4.36
C LYS A 48 45.23 15.10 4.23
N LYS A 49 45.15 13.77 4.40
CA LYS A 49 46.36 12.92 4.44
C LYS A 49 46.97 12.68 3.05
N LEU A 50 46.15 12.40 2.03
CA LEU A 50 46.65 12.06 0.71
C LEU A 50 47.04 13.28 -0.14
N PHE A 51 46.23 14.37 -0.08
CA PHE A 51 46.43 15.51 -1.00
C PHE A 51 47.11 16.70 -0.33
N VAL A 52 46.87 16.96 0.96
CA VAL A 52 47.48 18.10 1.65
C VAL A 52 48.80 17.69 2.29
N GLU A 53 48.83 16.65 3.13
CA GLU A 53 50.02 16.17 3.85
C GLU A 53 50.93 15.25 2.98
N LYS A 54 50.38 14.69 1.88
CA LYS A 54 51.09 13.77 0.95
C LYS A 54 51.70 12.54 1.61
N ASP A 55 51.01 11.99 2.62
CA ASP A 55 51.45 10.81 3.37
C ASP A 55 51.34 9.55 2.51
N GLN A 56 52.48 9.03 2.06
CA GLN A 56 52.52 7.85 1.20
C GLN A 56 52.12 6.56 1.91
N SER A 57 52.18 6.49 3.24
CA SER A 57 51.84 5.28 4.00
C SER A 57 50.34 4.97 3.95
N LEU A 58 49.49 5.97 3.73
CA LEU A 58 48.03 5.87 3.75
C LEU A 58 47.40 5.74 2.34
N ILE A 59 48.23 5.79 1.27
CA ILE A 59 47.75 5.73 -0.14
C ILE A 59 46.93 4.47 -0.43
N PHE A 60 47.26 3.32 0.17
CA PHE A 60 46.52 2.07 -0.02
C PHE A 60 45.42 1.87 1.04
N ILE A 61 45.64 2.33 2.28
CA ILE A 61 44.74 2.07 3.40
C ILE A 61 43.42 2.85 3.25
N ILE A 62 43.50 4.13 2.89
CA ILE A 62 42.29 4.97 2.77
C ILE A 62 41.38 4.51 1.62
N PRO A 63 41.86 4.29 0.38
CA PRO A 63 41.03 3.74 -0.68
C PRO A 63 40.45 2.35 -0.34
N LEU A 64 41.24 1.48 0.30
CA LEU A 64 40.76 0.16 0.74
C LEU A 64 39.60 0.28 1.75
N THR A 65 39.71 1.18 2.74
CA THR A 65 38.68 1.44 3.73
C THR A 65 37.39 1.99 3.08
N ILE A 66 37.53 2.83 2.06
CA ILE A 66 36.37 3.34 1.29
C ILE A 66 35.69 2.17 0.56
N VAL A 67 36.44 1.28 -0.11
CA VAL A 67 35.89 0.10 -0.79
C VAL A 67 35.16 -0.80 0.22
N VAL A 68 35.75 -1.06 1.39
CA VAL A 68 35.11 -1.86 2.45
C VAL A 68 33.85 -1.20 2.94
N ALA A 69 33.82 0.12 3.12
CA ALA A 69 32.62 0.86 3.54
C ALA A 69 31.49 0.76 2.49
N PHE A 70 31.81 0.89 1.19
CA PHE A 70 30.84 0.71 0.13
C PHE A 70 30.34 -0.74 0.02
N ALA A 71 31.22 -1.73 0.14
CA ALA A 71 30.86 -3.14 0.14
C ALA A 71 29.95 -3.48 1.32
N THR A 72 30.29 -3.04 2.53
CA THR A 72 29.46 -3.21 3.73
C THR A 72 28.09 -2.56 3.56
N LYS A 73 28.03 -1.34 3.04
CA LYS A 73 26.79 -0.65 2.72
C LYS A 73 25.93 -1.45 1.73
N GLY A 74 26.52 -1.92 0.63
CA GLY A 74 25.83 -2.66 -0.43
C GLY A 74 25.28 -3.99 0.07
N LEU A 75 26.09 -4.80 0.74
CA LEU A 75 25.70 -6.09 1.30
C LEU A 75 24.61 -5.92 2.38
N SER A 76 24.80 -4.98 3.31
CA SER A 76 23.83 -4.72 4.37
C SER A 76 22.49 -4.23 3.80
N LEU A 77 22.52 -3.39 2.76
CA LEU A 77 21.29 -2.94 2.09
C LEU A 77 20.56 -4.09 1.39
N TYR A 78 21.32 -4.99 0.75
CA TYR A 78 20.76 -6.19 0.12
C TYR A 78 20.04 -7.07 1.17
N PHE A 79 20.73 -7.43 2.27
CA PHE A 79 20.15 -8.27 3.31
C PHE A 79 18.95 -7.61 4.00
N ALA A 80 19.02 -6.30 4.27
CA ALA A 80 17.88 -5.57 4.84
C ALA A 80 16.66 -5.63 3.91
N LYS A 81 16.83 -5.35 2.62
CA LYS A 81 15.75 -5.39 1.63
C LYS A 81 15.22 -6.80 1.41
N ALA A 82 16.10 -7.79 1.20
CA ALA A 82 15.72 -9.18 0.96
C ALA A 82 14.90 -9.75 2.14
N THR A 83 15.33 -9.48 3.36
CA THR A 83 14.61 -9.89 4.58
C THR A 83 13.22 -9.25 4.64
N MET A 84 13.11 -7.94 4.37
CA MET A 84 11.82 -7.24 4.43
C MET A 84 10.88 -7.61 3.28
N ILE A 85 11.40 -7.93 2.09
CA ILE A 85 10.62 -8.51 0.99
C ILE A 85 10.03 -9.85 1.43
N GLY A 86 10.83 -10.73 2.03
CA GLY A 86 10.35 -12.01 2.56
C GLY A 86 9.26 -11.84 3.62
N VAL A 87 9.39 -10.89 4.55
CA VAL A 87 8.34 -10.56 5.51
C VAL A 87 7.09 -10.04 4.80
N GLY A 88 7.26 -9.17 3.80
CA GLY A 88 6.14 -8.61 3.04
C GLY A 88 5.32 -9.68 2.32
N GLU A 89 5.95 -10.61 1.62
CA GLU A 89 5.24 -11.67 0.89
C GLU A 89 4.56 -12.67 1.84
N GLU A 90 5.13 -12.97 3.01
CA GLU A 90 4.46 -13.79 4.03
C GLU A 90 3.22 -13.08 4.62
N VAL A 91 3.31 -11.79 4.89
CA VAL A 91 2.17 -10.98 5.33
C VAL A 91 1.08 -10.92 4.26
N LYS A 92 1.48 -10.73 3.00
CA LYS A 92 0.58 -10.73 1.84
C LYS A 92 -0.20 -12.04 1.74
N LYS A 93 0.51 -13.17 1.75
CA LYS A 93 -0.09 -14.51 1.74
C LYS A 93 -1.11 -14.69 2.86
N ARG A 94 -0.75 -14.27 4.08
CA ARG A 94 -1.62 -14.41 5.24
C ARG A 94 -2.88 -13.55 5.12
N LEU A 95 -2.75 -12.28 4.70
CA LEU A 95 -3.89 -11.40 4.46
C LEU A 95 -4.84 -11.95 3.39
N GLN A 96 -4.27 -12.46 2.28
CA GLN A 96 -5.05 -13.08 1.22
C GLN A 96 -5.76 -14.35 1.71
N TYR A 97 -5.08 -15.17 2.50
CA TYR A 97 -5.67 -16.37 3.09
C TYR A 97 -6.82 -16.04 4.05
N ASP A 98 -6.60 -15.12 5.01
CA ASP A 98 -7.60 -14.74 6.00
C ASP A 98 -8.84 -14.12 5.32
N MET A 99 -8.62 -13.29 4.29
CA MET A 99 -9.69 -12.70 3.51
C MET A 99 -10.46 -13.75 2.70
N THR A 100 -9.74 -14.65 2.00
CA THR A 100 -10.37 -15.73 1.22
C THR A 100 -11.18 -16.66 2.12
N LYS A 101 -10.61 -17.03 3.27
CA LYS A 101 -11.31 -17.84 4.27
C LYS A 101 -12.60 -17.17 4.74
N SER A 102 -12.55 -15.87 5.05
CA SER A 102 -13.73 -15.13 5.48
C SER A 102 -14.80 -15.05 4.37
N LEU A 103 -14.38 -14.87 3.11
CA LEU A 103 -15.31 -14.80 1.98
C LEU A 103 -15.96 -16.14 1.66
N ILE A 104 -15.23 -17.26 1.79
CA ILE A 104 -15.76 -18.62 1.54
C ILE A 104 -16.87 -18.97 2.54
N ILE A 105 -16.71 -18.57 3.79
CA ILE A 105 -17.71 -18.84 4.84
C ILE A 105 -18.74 -17.72 5.01
N ALA A 106 -18.63 -16.65 4.23
CA ALA A 106 -19.54 -15.51 4.33
C ALA A 106 -20.97 -15.87 3.89
N ASP A 107 -21.95 -15.26 4.53
CA ASP A 107 -23.35 -15.35 4.10
C ASP A 107 -23.52 -14.88 2.65
N THR A 108 -24.42 -15.52 1.91
CA THR A 108 -24.76 -15.18 0.52
C THR A 108 -25.14 -13.70 0.38
N GLU A 109 -25.89 -13.15 1.34
CA GLU A 109 -26.22 -11.73 1.39
C GLU A 109 -25.00 -10.81 1.33
N THR A 110 -23.89 -11.18 2.00
CA THR A 110 -22.64 -10.39 2.01
C THR A 110 -21.97 -10.37 0.65
N ILE A 111 -22.03 -11.49 -0.07
CA ILE A 111 -21.44 -11.64 -1.41
C ILE A 111 -22.30 -10.93 -2.46
N ASP A 112 -23.62 -11.09 -2.40
CA ASP A 112 -24.56 -10.53 -3.38
C ASP A 112 -24.64 -9.00 -3.30
N LYS A 113 -24.50 -8.42 -2.11
CA LYS A 113 -24.51 -6.95 -1.92
C LYS A 113 -23.30 -6.23 -2.53
N LYS A 114 -22.24 -6.92 -2.89
CA LYS A 114 -21.02 -6.34 -3.45
C LYS A 114 -20.65 -7.02 -4.76
N HIS A 115 -20.27 -6.21 -5.74
CA HIS A 115 -19.71 -6.75 -6.99
C HIS A 115 -18.45 -7.59 -6.72
N SER A 116 -18.38 -8.78 -7.28
CA SER A 116 -17.23 -9.71 -7.17
C SER A 116 -15.90 -9.04 -7.54
N GLY A 117 -15.91 -8.12 -8.49
CA GLY A 117 -14.74 -7.31 -8.88
C GLY A 117 -14.12 -6.52 -7.72
N ASN A 118 -14.93 -6.06 -6.75
CA ASN A 118 -14.41 -5.37 -5.57
C ASN A 118 -13.60 -6.30 -4.67
N PHE A 119 -14.06 -7.53 -4.46
CA PHE A 119 -13.33 -8.52 -3.67
C PHE A 119 -12.02 -8.92 -4.34
N ILE A 120 -12.03 -9.11 -5.67
CA ILE A 120 -10.83 -9.41 -6.46
C ILE A 120 -9.83 -8.25 -6.37
N SER A 121 -10.28 -6.99 -6.54
CA SER A 121 -9.44 -5.80 -6.40
C SER A 121 -8.82 -5.70 -5.00
N ASN A 122 -9.58 -5.96 -3.95
CA ASN A 122 -9.08 -5.95 -2.58
C ASN A 122 -8.02 -7.04 -2.36
N LEU A 123 -8.24 -8.27 -2.88
CA LEU A 123 -7.30 -9.38 -2.78
C LEU A 123 -5.99 -9.16 -3.55
N THR A 124 -6.02 -8.40 -4.64
CA THR A 124 -4.86 -8.19 -5.52
C THR A 124 -4.13 -6.89 -5.25
N TYR A 125 -4.85 -5.77 -5.26
CA TYR A 125 -4.25 -4.43 -5.16
C TYR A 125 -4.15 -3.92 -3.73
N ASP A 126 -5.25 -3.99 -2.97
CA ASP A 126 -5.26 -3.43 -1.62
C ASP A 126 -4.32 -4.18 -0.67
N VAL A 127 -4.23 -5.52 -0.79
CA VAL A 127 -3.27 -6.32 -0.03
C VAL A 127 -1.84 -5.88 -0.31
N THR A 128 -1.50 -5.53 -1.55
CA THR A 128 -0.16 -5.04 -1.92
C THR A 128 0.15 -3.71 -1.24
N HIS A 129 -0.81 -2.80 -1.10
CA HIS A 129 -0.61 -1.54 -0.37
C HIS A 129 -0.34 -1.77 1.12
N ILE A 130 -1.03 -2.71 1.75
CA ILE A 130 -0.76 -3.09 3.15
C ILE A 130 0.63 -3.74 3.28
N THR A 131 0.99 -4.61 2.35
CA THR A 131 2.32 -5.23 2.31
C THR A 131 3.42 -4.19 2.21
N ASN A 132 3.28 -3.21 1.32
CA ASN A 132 4.21 -2.10 1.17
C ASN A 132 4.31 -1.26 2.44
N LEU A 133 3.20 -1.06 3.17
CA LEU A 133 3.19 -0.38 4.46
C LEU A 133 4.04 -1.14 5.49
N LEU A 134 3.86 -2.45 5.60
CA LEU A 134 4.48 -3.28 6.64
C LEU A 134 5.92 -3.72 6.32
N SER A 135 6.34 -3.65 5.06
CA SER A 135 7.70 -3.99 4.63
C SER A 135 8.51 -2.76 4.20
N HIS A 136 8.17 -2.17 3.07
CA HIS A 136 8.93 -1.07 2.49
C HIS A 136 8.91 0.19 3.36
N ALA A 137 7.73 0.59 3.89
CA ALA A 137 7.64 1.81 4.68
C ALA A 137 8.37 1.67 6.03
N LEU A 138 8.29 0.52 6.69
CA LEU A 138 9.04 0.25 7.92
C LEU A 138 10.56 0.29 7.67
N LEU A 139 11.04 -0.39 6.64
CA LEU A 139 12.46 -0.39 6.29
C LEU A 139 12.96 1.03 5.98
N THR A 140 12.21 1.78 5.17
CA THR A 140 12.52 3.17 4.82
C THR A 140 12.58 4.05 6.06
N LEU A 141 11.61 3.92 6.97
CA LEU A 141 11.58 4.67 8.22
C LEU A 141 12.84 4.41 9.05
N PHE A 142 13.20 3.16 9.30
CA PHE A 142 14.37 2.84 10.10
C PHE A 142 15.68 3.21 9.39
N LYS A 143 15.88 2.74 8.18
CA LYS A 143 17.11 2.94 7.42
C LYS A 143 17.37 4.40 7.13
N ASP A 144 16.39 5.11 6.56
CA ASP A 144 16.61 6.48 6.08
C ASP A 144 16.64 7.48 7.24
N SER A 145 15.89 7.24 8.35
CA SER A 145 16.01 8.07 9.56
C SER A 145 17.39 7.92 10.21
N LEU A 146 17.88 6.69 10.38
CA LEU A 146 19.19 6.44 10.95
C LEU A 146 20.30 7.01 10.07
N THR A 147 20.20 6.84 8.74
CA THR A 147 21.16 7.38 7.78
C THR A 147 21.18 8.91 7.85
N LEU A 148 20.00 9.54 7.92
CA LEU A 148 19.91 11.01 8.02
C LEU A 148 20.53 11.52 9.33
N ILE A 149 20.23 10.87 10.46
CA ILE A 149 20.83 11.22 11.76
C ILE A 149 22.35 11.09 11.70
N GLY A 150 22.86 9.97 11.19
CA GLY A 150 24.30 9.74 11.08
C GLY A 150 25.01 10.77 10.18
N LEU A 151 24.42 11.11 9.04
CA LEU A 151 24.95 12.15 8.15
C LEU A 151 24.88 13.55 8.76
N LEU A 152 23.82 13.87 9.47
CA LEU A 152 23.73 15.14 10.24
C LEU A 152 24.82 15.21 11.32
N CYS A 153 25.06 14.12 12.05
CA CYS A 153 26.18 14.08 13.01
C CYS A 153 27.52 14.37 12.32
N VAL A 154 27.80 13.74 11.17
CA VAL A 154 29.03 14.04 10.40
C VAL A 154 29.08 15.50 9.99
N MET A 155 27.97 16.07 9.48
CA MET A 155 27.90 17.49 9.08
C MET A 155 28.20 18.43 10.26
N PHE A 156 27.65 18.15 11.46
CA PHE A 156 27.90 18.96 12.66
C PHE A 156 29.35 18.85 13.15
N ILE A 157 29.96 17.67 13.06
CA ILE A 157 31.36 17.44 13.40
C ILE A 157 32.29 18.23 12.46
N GLN A 158 31.98 18.25 11.16
CA GLN A 158 32.80 18.95 10.18
C GLN A 158 32.68 20.48 10.29
N ASN A 159 31.49 21.01 10.39
CA ASN A 159 31.25 22.42 10.67
C ASN A 159 29.79 22.68 11.09
N TRP A 160 29.58 23.10 12.32
CA TRP A 160 28.25 23.34 12.87
C TRP A 160 27.47 24.46 12.19
N GLN A 161 28.17 25.51 11.71
CA GLN A 161 27.53 26.65 11.05
C GLN A 161 26.94 26.23 9.69
N LEU A 162 27.72 25.49 8.89
CA LEU A 162 27.25 24.95 7.63
C LEU A 162 26.11 23.93 7.85
N ALA A 163 26.19 23.13 8.92
CA ALA A 163 25.15 22.17 9.27
C ALA A 163 23.81 22.83 9.58
N LEU A 164 23.80 23.92 10.36
CA LEU A 164 22.58 24.69 10.66
C LEU A 164 21.94 25.26 9.39
N ILE A 165 22.76 25.81 8.49
CA ILE A 165 22.27 26.28 7.19
C ILE A 165 21.61 25.15 6.39
N SER A 166 22.25 23.98 6.35
CA SER A 166 21.75 22.83 5.60
C SER A 166 20.46 22.25 6.17
N ILE A 167 20.22 22.34 7.48
CA ILE A 167 18.97 21.89 8.12
C ILE A 167 17.75 22.65 7.58
N VAL A 168 17.90 23.89 7.14
CA VAL A 168 16.79 24.67 6.54
C VAL A 168 16.24 24.00 5.27
N MET A 169 17.04 23.17 4.59
CA MET A 169 16.58 22.38 3.43
C MET A 169 15.50 21.34 3.79
N ILE A 170 15.57 20.75 4.98
CA ILE A 170 14.65 19.65 5.38
C ILE A 170 13.19 20.13 5.41
N PRO A 171 12.84 21.24 6.07
CA PRO A 171 11.47 21.76 6.01
C PRO A 171 11.04 22.22 4.62
N LEU A 172 11.91 22.79 3.81
CA LEU A 172 11.60 23.20 2.44
C LEU A 172 11.29 21.98 1.56
N ALA A 173 12.10 20.94 1.64
CA ALA A 173 11.83 19.66 0.98
C ALA A 173 10.50 19.04 1.48
N GLY A 174 10.25 19.06 2.78
CA GLY A 174 9.03 18.57 3.39
C GLY A 174 7.76 19.31 2.94
N LEU A 175 7.82 20.64 2.84
CA LEU A 175 6.70 21.45 2.33
C LEU A 175 6.40 21.16 0.86
N SER A 176 7.43 21.05 0.02
CA SER A 176 7.30 20.66 -1.38
C SER A 176 6.67 19.27 -1.54
N ALA A 177 7.17 18.30 -0.77
CA ALA A 177 6.64 16.93 -0.75
C ALA A 177 5.18 16.87 -0.27
N LYS A 178 4.81 17.64 0.77
CA LYS A 178 3.43 17.70 1.30
C LYS A 178 2.47 18.27 0.27
N THR A 179 2.85 19.32 -0.43
CA THR A 179 2.02 19.99 -1.44
C THR A 179 1.79 19.09 -2.66
N LEU A 180 2.87 18.51 -3.18
CA LEU A 180 2.80 17.58 -4.30
C LEU A 180 2.08 16.27 -3.92
N GLY A 181 2.33 15.74 -2.72
CA GLY A 181 1.68 14.53 -2.20
C GLY A 181 0.17 14.65 -2.10
N LYS A 182 -0.36 15.79 -1.66
CA LYS A 182 -1.82 16.07 -1.66
C LYS A 182 -2.39 16.03 -3.08
N ARG A 183 -1.68 16.63 -4.03
CA ARG A 183 -2.11 16.66 -5.44
C ARG A 183 -2.07 15.27 -6.08
N VAL A 184 -1.00 14.50 -5.83
CA VAL A 184 -0.92 13.09 -6.25
C VAL A 184 -2.08 12.28 -5.68
N GLY A 185 -2.35 12.39 -4.39
CA GLY A 185 -3.45 11.67 -3.73
C GLY A 185 -4.80 11.91 -4.42
N LYS A 186 -5.14 13.19 -4.70
CA LYS A 186 -6.38 13.56 -5.39
C LYS A 186 -6.45 12.93 -6.79
N VAL A 187 -5.41 13.11 -7.62
CA VAL A 187 -5.42 12.59 -9.00
C VAL A 187 -5.40 11.06 -9.03
N THR A 188 -4.76 10.41 -8.03
CA THR A 188 -4.77 8.94 -7.91
C THR A 188 -6.18 8.42 -7.62
N THR A 189 -6.93 9.06 -6.72
CA THR A 189 -8.34 8.69 -6.46
C THR A 189 -9.18 8.81 -7.72
N GLU A 190 -9.06 9.93 -8.46
CA GLU A 190 -9.77 10.13 -9.72
C GLU A 190 -9.38 9.08 -10.80
N ALA A 191 -8.11 8.65 -10.84
CA ALA A 191 -7.66 7.60 -11.75
C ALA A 191 -8.21 6.23 -11.35
N GLN A 192 -8.28 5.92 -10.05
CA GLN A 192 -8.89 4.68 -9.55
C GLN A 192 -10.38 4.60 -9.89
N GLU A 193 -11.13 5.69 -9.76
CA GLU A 193 -12.53 5.75 -10.18
C GLU A 193 -12.67 5.46 -11.68
N LYS A 194 -11.85 6.10 -12.52
CA LYS A 194 -11.88 5.86 -13.98
C LYS A 194 -11.46 4.43 -14.34
N SER A 195 -10.50 3.86 -13.62
CA SER A 195 -10.11 2.45 -13.77
C SER A 195 -11.26 1.51 -13.39
N GLY A 196 -11.99 1.82 -12.31
CA GLY A 196 -13.18 1.08 -11.91
C GLY A 196 -14.27 1.10 -12.99
N PHE A 197 -14.59 2.27 -13.53
CA PHE A 197 -15.54 2.40 -14.64
C PHE A 197 -15.13 1.62 -15.89
N LEU A 198 -13.84 1.71 -16.27
CA LEU A 198 -13.32 0.92 -17.40
C LEU A 198 -13.45 -0.59 -17.14
N THR A 199 -13.13 -1.05 -15.95
CA THR A 199 -13.24 -2.47 -15.58
C THR A 199 -14.68 -2.95 -15.68
N THR A 200 -15.63 -2.20 -15.13
CA THR A 200 -17.07 -2.52 -15.23
C THR A 200 -17.51 -2.57 -16.69
N TYR A 201 -17.15 -1.57 -17.47
CA TYR A 201 -17.46 -1.51 -18.91
C TYR A 201 -16.90 -2.74 -19.67
N LEU A 202 -15.63 -3.11 -19.42
CA LEU A 202 -15.02 -4.28 -20.07
C LEU A 202 -15.71 -5.60 -19.69
N VAL A 203 -16.10 -5.75 -18.42
CA VAL A 203 -16.85 -6.92 -17.97
C VAL A 203 -18.21 -7.00 -18.71
N GLU A 204 -18.94 -5.90 -18.81
CA GLU A 204 -20.21 -5.84 -19.54
C GLU A 204 -20.02 -6.11 -21.05
N LEU A 205 -18.99 -5.53 -21.64
CA LEU A 205 -18.65 -5.74 -23.07
C LEU A 205 -18.40 -7.23 -23.38
N PHE A 206 -17.57 -7.89 -22.56
CA PHE A 206 -17.28 -9.32 -22.77
C PHE A 206 -18.49 -10.21 -22.47
N LYS A 207 -19.27 -9.89 -21.44
CA LYS A 207 -20.51 -10.61 -21.11
C LYS A 207 -21.54 -10.52 -22.23
N ASN A 208 -21.64 -9.37 -22.87
CA ASN A 208 -22.60 -9.09 -23.94
C ASN A 208 -22.01 -9.22 -25.35
N HIS A 209 -20.83 -9.86 -25.51
CA HIS A 209 -20.15 -9.96 -26.80
C HIS A 209 -21.02 -10.50 -27.94
N LYS A 210 -21.90 -11.50 -27.65
CA LYS A 210 -22.83 -12.04 -28.64
C LYS A 210 -23.82 -10.99 -29.15
N LEU A 211 -24.31 -10.10 -28.27
CA LEU A 211 -25.23 -9.02 -28.66
C LEU A 211 -24.52 -8.00 -29.55
N ILE A 212 -23.24 -7.66 -29.24
CA ILE A 212 -22.45 -6.76 -30.07
C ILE A 212 -22.34 -7.31 -31.50
N LYS A 213 -22.12 -8.63 -31.64
CA LYS A 213 -22.03 -9.30 -32.95
C LYS A 213 -23.38 -9.31 -33.68
N ILE A 214 -24.48 -9.63 -33.00
CA ILE A 214 -25.83 -9.67 -33.59
C ILE A 214 -26.22 -8.28 -34.13
N PHE A 215 -25.93 -7.21 -33.36
CA PHE A 215 -26.28 -5.83 -33.73
C PHE A 215 -25.21 -5.14 -34.57
N GLN A 216 -24.08 -5.80 -34.88
CA GLN A 216 -22.95 -5.25 -35.66
C GLN A 216 -22.45 -3.90 -35.09
N LYS A 217 -22.33 -3.82 -33.74
CA LYS A 217 -21.96 -2.58 -33.02
C LYS A 217 -20.49 -2.54 -32.62
N GLU A 218 -19.61 -3.29 -33.26
CA GLU A 218 -18.18 -3.34 -32.94
C GLU A 218 -17.53 -1.97 -33.00
N ASN A 219 -17.80 -1.18 -34.05
CA ASN A 219 -17.22 0.15 -34.19
C ASN A 219 -17.71 1.13 -33.13
N TYR A 220 -18.98 1.03 -32.73
CA TYR A 220 -19.55 1.82 -31.65
C TYR A 220 -18.88 1.49 -30.31
N GLU A 221 -18.79 0.21 -29.96
CA GLU A 221 -18.16 -0.21 -28.71
C GLU A 221 -16.65 0.06 -28.70
N ASN A 222 -15.97 -0.06 -29.85
CA ASN A 222 -14.55 0.30 -29.96
C ASN A 222 -14.32 1.79 -29.69
N SER A 223 -15.17 2.67 -30.24
CA SER A 223 -15.10 4.11 -29.99
C SER A 223 -15.36 4.45 -28.51
N ARG A 224 -16.32 3.75 -27.89
CA ARG A 224 -16.66 3.90 -26.48
C ARG A 224 -15.54 3.41 -25.57
N ALA A 225 -14.93 2.25 -25.89
CA ALA A 225 -13.77 1.74 -25.20
C ALA A 225 -12.59 2.72 -25.25
N ASN A 226 -12.32 3.27 -26.45
CA ASN A 226 -11.25 4.25 -26.64
C ASN A 226 -11.46 5.51 -25.78
N LEU A 227 -12.70 5.98 -25.63
CA LEU A 227 -13.02 7.12 -24.76
C LEU A 227 -12.65 6.85 -23.29
N HIS A 228 -12.99 5.67 -22.77
CA HIS A 228 -12.64 5.29 -21.39
C HIS A 228 -11.13 5.12 -21.21
N LEU A 229 -10.44 4.54 -22.19
CA LEU A 229 -8.98 4.38 -22.20
C LEU A 229 -8.27 5.74 -22.24
N GLU A 230 -8.72 6.68 -23.08
CA GLU A 230 -8.18 8.04 -23.13
C GLU A 230 -8.36 8.77 -21.79
N GLN A 231 -9.53 8.67 -21.17
CA GLN A 231 -9.77 9.28 -19.86
C GLN A 231 -8.84 8.71 -18.78
N LEU A 232 -8.62 7.40 -18.77
CA LEU A 232 -7.70 6.75 -17.83
C LEU A 232 -6.25 7.13 -18.11
N LYS A 233 -5.84 7.12 -19.38
CA LYS A 233 -4.52 7.57 -19.84
C LYS A 233 -4.21 8.99 -19.35
N ASP A 234 -5.16 9.92 -19.51
CA ASP A 234 -4.96 11.32 -19.12
C ASP A 234 -4.80 11.47 -17.59
N LYS A 235 -5.55 10.70 -16.79
CA LYS A 235 -5.38 10.69 -15.34
C LYS A 235 -4.05 10.09 -14.92
N ASN A 236 -3.65 8.95 -15.51
CA ASN A 236 -2.36 8.32 -15.24
C ASN A 236 -1.20 9.23 -15.66
N LYS A 237 -1.28 9.89 -16.82
CA LYS A 237 -0.30 10.89 -17.25
C LYS A 237 -0.17 12.03 -16.23
N LYS A 238 -1.29 12.57 -15.73
CA LYS A 238 -1.27 13.61 -14.69
C LYS A 238 -0.57 13.14 -13.40
N ILE A 239 -0.82 11.90 -12.94
CA ILE A 239 -0.13 11.32 -11.80
C ILE A 239 1.39 11.32 -12.04
N GLN A 240 1.84 10.75 -13.16
CA GLN A 240 3.26 10.63 -13.49
C GLN A 240 3.92 12.00 -13.61
N VAL A 241 3.28 12.97 -14.27
CA VAL A 241 3.81 14.34 -14.39
C VAL A 241 3.97 15.01 -13.02
N VAL A 242 3.04 14.80 -12.08
CA VAL A 242 3.18 15.34 -10.71
C VAL A 242 4.34 14.67 -9.96
N PHE A 243 4.53 13.35 -10.13
CA PHE A 243 5.68 12.66 -9.55
C PHE A 243 7.02 13.15 -10.11
N VAL A 244 7.11 13.30 -11.43
CA VAL A 244 8.34 13.76 -12.10
C VAL A 244 8.70 15.19 -11.67
N ARG A 245 7.73 16.06 -11.37
CA ARG A 245 7.99 17.43 -10.89
C ARG A 245 8.74 17.49 -9.57
N MET A 246 8.69 16.43 -8.76
CA MET A 246 9.42 16.39 -7.49
C MET A 246 10.94 16.45 -7.69
N SER A 247 11.46 15.76 -8.72
CA SER A 247 12.91 15.70 -8.99
C SER A 247 13.51 17.08 -9.32
N PRO A 248 13.00 17.82 -10.33
CA PRO A 248 13.53 19.16 -10.65
C PRO A 248 13.44 20.15 -9.49
N ILE A 249 12.37 20.12 -8.71
CA ILE A 249 12.22 21.01 -7.55
C ILE A 249 13.29 20.69 -6.52
N MET A 250 13.51 19.42 -6.20
CA MET A 250 14.53 19.01 -5.25
C MET A 250 15.94 19.30 -5.76
N GLU A 251 16.21 19.08 -7.05
CA GLU A 251 17.48 19.38 -7.69
C GLU A 251 17.79 20.87 -7.66
N THR A 252 16.80 21.73 -7.97
CA THR A 252 16.96 23.19 -7.92
C THR A 252 17.22 23.65 -6.50
N LEU A 253 16.46 23.16 -5.51
CA LEU A 253 16.68 23.48 -4.10
C LEU A 253 18.08 23.06 -3.64
N THR A 254 18.52 21.87 -4.05
CA THR A 254 19.87 21.38 -3.74
C THR A 254 20.94 22.22 -4.39
N GLY A 255 20.76 22.62 -5.66
CA GLY A 255 21.69 23.51 -6.37
C GLY A 255 21.82 24.87 -5.71
N ILE A 256 20.71 25.50 -5.32
CA ILE A 256 20.71 26.78 -4.58
C ILE A 256 21.47 26.62 -3.25
N MET A 257 21.21 25.51 -2.52
CA MET A 257 21.90 25.27 -1.26
C MET A 257 23.41 25.06 -1.46
N ILE A 258 23.82 24.27 -2.44
CA ILE A 258 25.25 24.06 -2.74
C ILE A 258 25.93 25.41 -3.07
N ALA A 259 25.30 26.22 -3.92
CA ALA A 259 25.83 27.53 -4.27
C ALA A 259 25.99 28.45 -3.03
N PHE A 260 24.99 28.45 -2.15
CA PHE A 260 25.03 29.22 -0.92
C PHE A 260 26.12 28.70 0.05
N LEU A 261 26.25 27.37 0.16
CA LEU A 261 27.29 26.77 1.01
C LEU A 261 28.69 27.06 0.48
N ILE A 262 28.93 27.01 -0.84
CA ILE A 262 30.22 27.39 -1.44
C ILE A 262 30.56 28.85 -1.13
N PHE A 263 29.58 29.75 -1.28
CA PHE A 263 29.76 31.16 -0.98
C PHE A 263 30.09 31.39 0.50
N TYR A 264 29.36 30.74 1.41
CA TYR A 264 29.56 30.92 2.85
C TYR A 264 30.87 30.24 3.33
N SER A 265 31.17 29.05 2.81
CA SER A 265 32.43 28.36 3.12
C SER A 265 33.67 29.15 2.65
N GLY A 266 33.58 29.84 1.51
CA GLY A 266 34.64 30.73 1.07
C GLY A 266 34.94 31.83 2.08
N LYS A 267 33.90 32.41 2.74
CA LYS A 267 34.07 33.34 3.83
C LYS A 267 34.69 32.75 5.09
N LEU A 268 34.33 31.51 5.45
CA LEU A 268 34.90 30.82 6.60
C LEU A 268 36.37 30.42 6.34
N MET A 269 36.68 29.96 5.14
CA MET A 269 38.07 29.64 4.74
C MET A 269 38.99 30.89 4.76
N SER A 270 38.51 32.04 4.31
CA SER A 270 39.28 33.29 4.36
C SER A 270 39.57 33.74 5.78
N LYS A 271 38.81 33.29 6.79
CA LYS A 271 39.03 33.52 8.21
C LYS A 271 39.80 32.43 8.93
N ASN A 272 40.26 31.39 8.23
CA ASN A 272 40.84 30.15 8.77
C ASN A 272 39.93 29.39 9.78
N GLU A 273 38.60 29.53 9.61
CA GLU A 273 37.61 28.85 10.46
C GLU A 273 37.12 27.54 9.85
N LEU A 274 37.55 27.21 8.61
CA LEU A 274 37.15 25.97 7.89
C LEU A 274 38.30 25.52 6.99
N ASP A 275 38.70 24.24 7.15
CA ASP A 275 39.65 23.58 6.27
C ASP A 275 38.98 23.02 5.02
N ILE A 276 39.75 22.89 3.93
CA ILE A 276 39.26 22.39 2.64
C ILE A 276 38.75 20.95 2.73
N ASN A 277 39.44 20.09 3.51
CA ASN A 277 39.06 18.70 3.74
C ASN A 277 37.72 18.58 4.45
N ASN A 278 37.47 19.42 5.48
CA ASN A 278 36.19 19.46 6.20
C ASN A 278 35.04 19.89 5.29
N PHE A 279 35.29 20.87 4.41
CA PHE A 279 34.31 21.31 3.44
C PHE A 279 33.89 20.20 2.47
N PHE A 280 34.83 19.43 1.91
CA PHE A 280 34.49 18.34 0.99
C PHE A 280 33.79 17.18 1.68
N SER A 281 34.18 16.80 2.90
CA SER A 281 33.47 15.81 3.72
C SER A 281 32.06 16.26 4.04
N PHE A 282 31.87 17.54 4.41
CA PHE A 282 30.57 18.16 4.62
C PHE A 282 29.69 18.10 3.37
N LEU A 283 30.24 18.49 2.21
CA LEU A 283 29.53 18.49 0.93
C LEU A 283 29.09 17.07 0.56
N ALA A 284 29.96 16.06 0.75
CA ALA A 284 29.61 14.66 0.51
C ALA A 284 28.50 14.16 1.45
N ALA A 285 28.58 14.51 2.75
CA ALA A 285 27.52 14.16 3.71
C ALA A 285 26.17 14.77 3.29
N MET A 286 26.16 16.03 2.88
CA MET A 286 24.98 16.71 2.39
C MET A 286 24.40 16.07 1.12
N MET A 287 25.25 15.73 0.14
CA MET A 287 24.80 15.04 -1.09
C MET A 287 24.22 13.66 -0.78
N LEU A 288 24.85 12.91 0.12
CA LEU A 288 24.33 11.60 0.56
C LEU A 288 23.02 11.72 1.36
N ALA A 289 22.80 12.84 2.07
CA ALA A 289 21.57 13.09 2.82
C ALA A 289 20.34 13.36 1.91
N TYR A 290 20.55 13.73 0.66
CA TYR A 290 19.47 13.97 -0.30
C TYR A 290 18.53 12.78 -0.45
N GLN A 291 19.07 11.57 -0.60
CA GLN A 291 18.29 10.35 -0.79
C GLN A 291 17.39 9.99 0.41
N PRO A 292 17.91 9.93 1.66
CA PRO A 292 17.09 9.74 2.86
C PRO A 292 15.98 10.80 3.00
N VAL A 293 16.27 12.08 2.80
CA VAL A 293 15.29 13.17 2.90
C VAL A 293 14.16 12.95 1.89
N ARG A 294 14.48 12.61 0.63
CA ARG A 294 13.50 12.32 -0.41
C ARG A 294 12.63 11.12 -0.05
N SER A 295 13.24 10.02 0.40
CA SER A 295 12.52 8.79 0.77
C SER A 295 11.54 9.02 1.93
N LEU A 296 11.97 9.70 2.99
CA LEU A 296 11.14 10.05 4.13
C LEU A 296 9.99 11.00 3.75
N SER A 297 10.23 11.92 2.82
CA SER A 297 9.19 12.83 2.30
C SER A 297 8.04 12.10 1.60
N THR A 298 8.34 11.00 0.90
CA THR A 298 7.34 10.18 0.21
C THR A 298 6.66 9.15 1.11
N LEU A 299 7.22 8.88 2.29
CA LEU A 299 6.74 7.86 3.22
C LEU A 299 5.27 8.07 3.63
N ASN A 300 4.87 9.33 3.88
CA ASN A 300 3.49 9.64 4.29
C ASN A 300 2.44 9.19 3.26
N MET A 301 2.78 9.20 1.97
CA MET A 301 1.90 8.70 0.92
C MET A 301 1.71 7.18 1.03
N VAL A 302 2.79 6.42 1.22
CA VAL A 302 2.74 4.95 1.37
C VAL A 302 1.96 4.57 2.63
N LEU A 303 2.16 5.30 3.74
CA LEU A 303 1.41 5.12 4.99
C LEU A 303 -0.09 5.31 4.78
N ASN A 304 -0.50 6.40 4.11
CA ASN A 304 -1.91 6.68 3.85
C ASN A 304 -2.56 5.65 2.91
N GLN A 305 -1.86 5.21 1.86
CA GLN A 305 -2.34 4.17 0.95
C GLN A 305 -2.55 2.83 1.68
N GLY A 306 -1.58 2.41 2.49
CA GLY A 306 -1.69 1.18 3.27
C GLY A 306 -2.82 1.21 4.31
N ILE A 307 -3.01 2.34 5.01
CA ILE A 307 -4.12 2.50 5.98
C ILE A 307 -5.46 2.47 5.27
N SER A 308 -5.58 3.19 4.13
CA SER A 308 -6.81 3.21 3.34
C SER A 308 -7.17 1.81 2.83
N ALA A 309 -6.19 1.05 2.35
CA ALA A 309 -6.36 -0.34 1.95
C ALA A 309 -6.78 -1.23 3.14
N ALA A 310 -6.13 -1.09 4.29
CA ALA A 310 -6.48 -1.83 5.49
C ALA A 310 -7.91 -1.53 5.99
N SER A 311 -8.37 -0.29 5.87
CA SER A 311 -9.75 0.07 6.23
C SER A 311 -10.81 -0.60 5.37
N ARG A 312 -10.47 -1.05 4.15
CA ARG A 312 -11.36 -1.83 3.27
C ARG A 312 -11.26 -3.33 3.51
N ILE A 313 -10.06 -3.85 3.78
CA ILE A 313 -9.81 -5.30 3.94
C ILE A 313 -10.22 -5.81 5.32
N LEU A 314 -9.86 -5.11 6.39
CA LEU A 314 -10.11 -5.59 7.76
C LEU A 314 -11.60 -5.87 8.06
N PRO A 315 -12.57 -5.04 7.61
CA PRO A 315 -13.99 -5.36 7.77
C PRO A 315 -14.44 -6.61 7.03
N ILE A 316 -13.75 -6.98 5.92
CA ILE A 316 -14.06 -8.21 5.18
C ILE A 316 -13.56 -9.42 5.98
N ILE A 317 -12.34 -9.34 6.53
CA ILE A 317 -11.78 -10.40 7.39
C ILE A 317 -12.60 -10.60 8.65
N ASP A 318 -13.17 -9.51 9.21
CA ASP A 318 -13.98 -9.51 10.45
C ASP A 318 -15.45 -9.82 10.21
N ASN A 319 -15.82 -10.11 8.99
CA ASN A 319 -17.21 -10.41 8.68
C ASN A 319 -17.73 -11.52 9.60
N LYS A 320 -18.83 -11.25 10.29
CA LYS A 320 -19.51 -12.24 11.13
C LYS A 320 -20.75 -12.69 10.38
N ASN A 321 -20.83 -13.99 10.15
CA ASN A 321 -22.01 -14.57 9.57
C ASN A 321 -23.23 -14.31 10.48
N LYS A 322 -24.31 -13.91 9.88
CA LYS A 322 -25.62 -13.75 10.54
C LYS A 322 -26.30 -15.10 10.70
N ILE A 323 -26.20 -15.92 9.63
CA ILE A 323 -26.80 -17.26 9.60
C ILE A 323 -25.87 -18.21 10.35
N LYS A 324 -26.36 -18.75 11.46
CA LYS A 324 -25.64 -19.70 12.32
C LYS A 324 -26.59 -20.78 12.74
N ASP A 325 -26.03 -22.00 12.89
CA ASP A 325 -26.76 -23.06 13.56
C ASP A 325 -26.91 -22.77 15.04
N ILE A 326 -28.02 -23.20 15.62
CA ILE A 326 -28.27 -23.13 17.04
C ILE A 326 -27.34 -24.13 17.71
N GLU A 327 -26.72 -23.80 18.86
CA GLU A 327 -25.77 -24.69 19.57
C GLU A 327 -26.34 -26.08 19.90
N SER A 328 -27.68 -26.18 20.00
CA SER A 328 -28.42 -27.44 20.27
C SER A 328 -29.14 -27.99 19.04
N ALA A 329 -28.71 -27.61 17.81
CA ALA A 329 -29.34 -28.11 16.61
C ALA A 329 -29.13 -29.63 16.43
N ASP A 330 -30.20 -30.35 16.22
CA ASP A 330 -30.14 -31.76 15.87
C ASP A 330 -29.63 -32.00 14.46
N ILE A 331 -29.03 -33.17 14.23
CA ILE A 331 -28.62 -33.60 12.89
C ILE A 331 -29.88 -33.84 12.07
N LEU A 332 -30.01 -33.15 10.93
CA LEU A 332 -31.12 -33.27 10.03
C LEU A 332 -31.12 -34.67 9.37
N ASN A 333 -32.14 -35.49 9.71
CA ASN A 333 -32.39 -36.75 9.08
C ASN A 333 -33.57 -36.61 8.10
N ILE A 334 -33.28 -36.62 6.80
CA ILE A 334 -34.30 -36.50 5.74
C ILE A 334 -34.85 -37.88 5.45
N THR A 335 -36.11 -38.14 5.82
CA THR A 335 -36.81 -39.41 5.56
C THR A 335 -37.70 -39.31 4.32
N GLN A 336 -38.52 -38.29 4.21
CA GLN A 336 -39.51 -38.11 3.13
C GLN A 336 -39.21 -36.92 2.20
N GLY A 337 -38.34 -35.99 2.61
CA GLY A 337 -37.96 -34.81 1.81
C GLY A 337 -39.10 -33.83 1.54
N THR A 338 -40.13 -33.81 2.39
CA THR A 338 -41.22 -32.82 2.32
C THR A 338 -40.79 -31.49 2.93
N ILE A 339 -41.07 -30.37 2.24
CA ILE A 339 -40.69 -29.02 2.69
C ILE A 339 -42.00 -28.21 2.86
N ASN A 340 -42.15 -27.61 4.03
CA ASN A 340 -43.34 -26.81 4.38
C ASN A 340 -42.92 -25.37 4.70
N PHE A 341 -43.52 -24.42 3.97
CA PHE A 341 -43.50 -23.00 4.28
C PHE A 341 -44.75 -22.66 5.08
N LYS A 342 -44.60 -22.06 6.27
CA LYS A 342 -45.73 -21.68 7.14
C LYS A 342 -45.63 -20.19 7.46
N ASP A 343 -46.58 -19.41 6.95
CA ASP A 343 -46.71 -17.96 7.16
C ASP A 343 -45.41 -17.18 6.93
N VAL A 344 -44.63 -17.58 5.91
CA VAL A 344 -43.32 -17.05 5.64
C VAL A 344 -43.39 -15.64 5.07
N ASN A 345 -42.74 -14.70 5.78
CA ASN A 345 -42.47 -13.34 5.31
C ASN A 345 -40.99 -13.17 5.04
N PHE A 346 -40.67 -12.59 3.85
CA PHE A 346 -39.30 -12.37 3.45
C PHE A 346 -39.11 -11.08 2.65
N PHE A 347 -38.01 -10.34 2.93
CA PHE A 347 -37.49 -9.24 2.12
C PHE A 347 -35.95 -9.31 2.11
N TYR A 348 -35.31 -8.95 0.99
CA TYR A 348 -33.84 -8.85 0.90
C TYR A 348 -33.31 -7.61 1.61
N ASP A 349 -33.99 -6.46 1.43
CA ASP A 349 -33.76 -5.24 2.18
C ASP A 349 -35.10 -4.63 2.60
N LYS A 350 -35.13 -3.97 3.77
CA LYS A 350 -36.36 -3.33 4.30
C LYS A 350 -36.89 -2.26 3.37
N GLU A 351 -35.97 -1.59 2.62
CA GLU A 351 -36.34 -0.50 1.71
C GLU A 351 -36.97 -1.00 0.41
N ASP A 352 -36.63 -2.22 -0.04
CA ASP A 352 -37.15 -2.83 -1.29
C ASP A 352 -38.57 -3.43 -1.16
N GLY A 353 -39.11 -3.47 0.05
CA GLY A 353 -40.42 -4.02 0.31
C GLY A 353 -40.42 -5.57 0.45
N LYS A 354 -41.62 -6.10 0.77
CA LYS A 354 -41.79 -7.55 0.94
C LYS A 354 -41.77 -8.27 -0.40
N VAL A 355 -40.91 -9.30 -0.50
CA VAL A 355 -40.86 -10.21 -1.64
C VAL A 355 -41.78 -11.40 -1.44
N LEU A 356 -41.90 -11.90 -0.20
CA LEU A 356 -42.85 -12.94 0.20
C LEU A 356 -43.69 -12.40 1.37
N ASP A 357 -45.01 -12.55 1.29
CA ASP A 357 -45.93 -12.10 2.33
C ASP A 357 -46.89 -13.22 2.72
N LYS A 358 -46.71 -13.76 3.94
CA LYS A 358 -47.50 -14.87 4.54
C LYS A 358 -47.65 -16.07 3.60
N ILE A 359 -46.55 -16.50 3.00
CA ILE A 359 -46.54 -17.62 2.05
C ILE A 359 -46.70 -18.92 2.80
N ASN A 360 -47.67 -19.71 2.37
CA ASN A 360 -47.94 -21.09 2.83
C ASN A 360 -47.83 -22.00 1.63
N LEU A 361 -46.83 -22.91 1.62
CA LEU A 361 -46.59 -23.85 0.53
C LEU A 361 -46.11 -25.20 1.09
N GLU A 362 -46.51 -26.26 0.43
CA GLU A 362 -46.01 -27.60 0.71
C GLU A 362 -45.40 -28.23 -0.56
N PHE A 363 -44.18 -28.67 -0.45
CA PHE A 363 -43.46 -29.43 -1.48
C PHE A 363 -43.38 -30.90 -1.03
N SER A 364 -44.19 -31.75 -1.62
CA SER A 364 -44.21 -33.18 -1.28
C SER A 364 -42.90 -33.86 -1.68
N GLY A 365 -42.31 -34.60 -0.75
CA GLY A 365 -41.11 -35.36 -1.01
C GLY A 365 -41.28 -36.43 -2.11
N GLY A 366 -40.23 -36.68 -2.86
CA GLY A 366 -40.24 -37.67 -3.95
C GLY A 366 -41.04 -37.26 -5.18
N LYS A 367 -41.60 -36.05 -5.24
CA LYS A 367 -42.37 -35.52 -6.38
C LYS A 367 -41.70 -34.30 -6.98
N MET A 368 -41.89 -34.11 -8.28
CA MET A 368 -41.47 -32.88 -8.96
C MET A 368 -42.53 -31.80 -8.80
N THR A 369 -42.11 -30.65 -8.25
CA THR A 369 -43.00 -29.48 -8.11
C THR A 369 -42.46 -28.33 -8.98
N SER A 370 -43.33 -27.69 -9.76
CA SER A 370 -42.98 -26.54 -10.57
C SER A 370 -43.53 -25.24 -9.96
N LEU A 371 -42.69 -24.20 -9.83
CA LEU A 371 -43.06 -22.83 -9.46
C LEU A 371 -43.29 -22.04 -10.74
N VAL A 372 -44.54 -21.60 -10.99
CA VAL A 372 -44.93 -20.82 -12.17
C VAL A 372 -45.45 -19.45 -11.76
N GLY A 373 -45.13 -18.43 -12.52
CA GLY A 373 -45.62 -17.06 -12.26
C GLY A 373 -44.80 -16.01 -13.01
N HIS A 374 -45.22 -14.75 -12.93
CA HIS A 374 -44.52 -13.61 -13.56
C HIS A 374 -43.11 -13.41 -13.03
N SER A 375 -42.27 -12.68 -13.80
CA SER A 375 -40.97 -12.21 -13.29
C SER A 375 -41.18 -11.35 -12.04
N GLY A 376 -40.36 -11.54 -11.01
CA GLY A 376 -40.52 -10.82 -9.74
C GLY A 376 -41.52 -11.42 -8.74
N SER A 377 -42.23 -12.55 -9.05
CA SER A 377 -43.18 -13.18 -8.15
C SER A 377 -42.58 -13.99 -6.98
N GLY A 378 -41.27 -13.87 -6.71
CA GLY A 378 -40.63 -14.53 -5.57
C GLY A 378 -40.19 -15.98 -5.78
N LYS A 379 -40.30 -16.55 -6.99
CA LYS A 379 -39.95 -17.98 -7.26
C LYS A 379 -38.51 -18.32 -6.88
N SER A 380 -37.54 -17.52 -7.35
CA SER A 380 -36.12 -17.72 -7.03
C SER A 380 -35.84 -17.50 -5.54
N THR A 381 -36.59 -16.62 -4.90
CA THR A 381 -36.49 -16.37 -3.46
C THR A 381 -36.93 -17.61 -2.66
N ILE A 382 -38.05 -18.24 -3.03
CA ILE A 382 -38.48 -19.49 -2.41
C ILE A 382 -37.37 -20.57 -2.52
N LEU A 383 -36.78 -20.74 -3.72
CA LEU A 383 -35.68 -21.69 -3.94
C LEU A 383 -34.44 -21.37 -3.11
N ASN A 384 -34.12 -20.08 -2.90
CA ASN A 384 -32.97 -19.65 -2.09
C ASN A 384 -33.19 -19.84 -0.58
N LEU A 385 -34.44 -19.82 -0.12
CA LEU A 385 -34.77 -20.03 1.29
C LEU A 385 -34.71 -21.51 1.71
N ILE A 386 -34.96 -22.46 0.81
CA ILE A 386 -34.90 -23.90 1.08
C ILE A 386 -33.53 -24.33 1.63
N PRO A 387 -32.38 -24.00 0.98
CA PRO A 387 -31.05 -24.32 1.50
C PRO A 387 -30.57 -23.33 2.57
N ARG A 388 -31.47 -22.45 3.07
CA ARG A 388 -31.18 -21.43 4.08
C ARG A 388 -30.04 -20.48 3.69
N PHE A 389 -30.00 -20.03 2.41
CA PHE A 389 -29.06 -18.98 2.00
C PHE A 389 -29.41 -17.62 2.66
N TYR A 390 -30.63 -17.49 3.11
CA TYR A 390 -31.17 -16.35 3.86
C TYR A 390 -32.10 -16.86 4.96
N ASP A 391 -32.14 -16.17 6.10
CA ASP A 391 -33.12 -16.41 7.14
C ASP A 391 -34.41 -15.61 6.88
N VAL A 392 -35.56 -16.22 7.15
CA VAL A 392 -36.86 -15.55 7.03
C VAL A 392 -37.04 -14.52 8.15
N GLN A 393 -37.83 -13.49 7.90
CA GLN A 393 -38.14 -12.48 8.92
C GLN A 393 -39.21 -12.95 9.90
N SER A 394 -40.16 -13.75 9.44
CA SER A 394 -41.15 -14.45 10.26
C SER A 394 -41.70 -15.64 9.52
N GLY A 395 -42.34 -16.56 10.25
CA GLY A 395 -42.79 -17.86 9.75
C GLY A 395 -41.65 -18.91 9.84
N ASP A 396 -41.96 -20.12 9.41
CA ASP A 396 -41.07 -21.29 9.50
C ASP A 396 -40.98 -22.01 8.17
N ILE A 397 -39.82 -22.60 7.92
CA ILE A 397 -39.58 -23.51 6.80
C ILE A 397 -39.03 -24.84 7.35
#